data_7f3ee0da33c68864e5ba0f170169371f
#
_entry.id   7f3ee0da33c68864e5ba0f170169371f
#
_cell.length_a   1.000
_cell.length_b   1.000
_cell.length_c   1.000
_cell.angle_alpha   90.00
_cell.angle_beta   90.00
_cell.angle_gamma   90.00
#
_symmetry.space_group_name_H-M   'P 1'
#
loop_
_entity.id
_entity.type
_entity.pdbx_description
1 polymer ?
#
loop_
_entity_poly.entity_id
_entity_poly.type
_entity_poly.pdbx_seq_one_letter_code
_entity_poly.pdbx_strand_id
1 'polypeptide(L)'
;LVETVYKGREKTDKSVVSFLNKICEMELEKYITSSYEELAKYVGAYEQKMFMKRENIANKGIWTAKKRYILNVWDSEGVRYEKPKLKIMGLEAVKSSTPAACRTAIRDALTVIMNKDEDAAQKFIADFREEFTSLPIEDISFPRGCNNLNKWAHPATLYSKGTPIHVRGALLYNFHNKKNKLKHKYPLIQDGEKIKFVYLKTPNKIGENVISFLSTFPHEFGLDKQVDYDLQFSKSFLEPIKVIMDTIGWKPEKVANLEFLFG
;
A
#
# COMPACT_ATOMS: atom_id res chain seq x y z
N LEU A 1 21.11 22.59 -13.13
CA LEU A 1 21.87 23.29 -12.07
C LEU A 1 22.96 22.37 -11.48
N VAL A 2 22.58 21.19 -10.94
CA VAL A 2 23.54 20.24 -10.35
C VAL A 2 24.57 19.79 -11.39
N GLU A 3 24.15 19.40 -12.58
CA GLU A 3 25.04 18.99 -13.67
C GLU A 3 25.97 20.12 -14.13
N THR A 4 25.50 21.35 -14.16
CA THR A 4 26.29 22.52 -14.52
C THR A 4 27.38 22.79 -13.49
N VAL A 5 27.05 22.72 -12.20
CA VAL A 5 27.99 23.01 -11.10
C VAL A 5 29.04 21.93 -10.93
N TYR A 6 28.68 20.66 -11.20
CA TYR A 6 29.60 19.52 -11.07
C TYR A 6 30.30 19.12 -12.38
N LYS A 7 30.19 19.92 -13.45
CA LYS A 7 30.87 19.65 -14.72
C LYS A 7 32.40 19.54 -14.49
N GLY A 8 32.94 18.32 -14.75
CA GLY A 8 34.37 18.03 -14.57
C GLY A 8 34.83 17.82 -13.13
N ARG A 9 33.92 17.67 -12.16
CA ARG A 9 34.22 17.38 -10.75
C ARG A 9 33.63 16.03 -10.34
N GLU A 10 34.21 15.39 -9.33
CA GLU A 10 33.65 14.18 -8.74
C GLU A 10 32.28 14.49 -8.09
N LYS A 11 31.25 13.79 -8.55
CA LYS A 11 29.87 13.95 -8.13
C LYS A 11 29.47 12.79 -7.22
N THR A 12 29.49 12.99 -5.92
CA THR A 12 28.95 12.04 -4.96
C THR A 12 27.55 12.48 -4.50
N ASP A 13 26.67 11.53 -4.16
CA ASP A 13 25.33 11.86 -3.64
C ASP A 13 25.41 12.78 -2.42
N LYS A 14 26.36 12.53 -1.51
CA LYS A 14 26.56 13.36 -0.31
C LYS A 14 26.94 14.82 -0.66
N SER A 15 27.79 15.03 -1.66
CA SER A 15 28.19 16.38 -2.10
C SER A 15 27.01 17.11 -2.75
N VAL A 16 26.20 16.41 -3.55
CA VAL A 16 25.00 16.95 -4.19
C VAL A 16 23.95 17.34 -3.14
N VAL A 17 23.70 16.50 -2.14
CA VAL A 17 22.77 16.80 -1.03
C VAL A 17 23.23 18.04 -0.27
N SER A 18 24.53 18.16 0.02
CA SER A 18 25.10 19.33 0.70
C SER A 18 24.90 20.61 -0.10
N PHE A 19 25.13 20.55 -1.41
CA PHE A 19 24.94 21.67 -2.32
C PHE A 19 23.46 22.08 -2.38
N LEU A 20 22.54 21.13 -2.59
CA LEU A 20 21.11 21.40 -2.66
C LEU A 20 20.58 21.98 -1.34
N ASN A 21 21.05 21.48 -0.19
CA ASN A 21 20.68 22.05 1.11
C ASN A 21 21.07 23.52 1.22
N LYS A 22 22.30 23.88 0.82
CA LYS A 22 22.77 25.29 0.83
C LYS A 22 21.91 26.17 -0.09
N ILE A 23 21.55 25.69 -1.29
CA ILE A 23 20.67 26.46 -2.20
C ILE A 23 19.30 26.67 -1.57
N CYS A 24 18.72 25.64 -0.92
CA CYS A 24 17.44 25.79 -0.23
C CYS A 24 17.51 26.87 0.86
N GLU A 25 18.52 26.82 1.75
CA GLU A 25 18.66 27.74 2.87
C GLU A 25 19.01 29.16 2.41
N MET A 26 19.93 29.30 1.46
CA MET A 26 20.48 30.61 1.08
C MET A 26 19.63 31.39 0.09
N GLU A 27 18.90 30.67 -0.79
CA GLU A 27 18.16 31.27 -1.89
C GLU A 27 16.65 31.04 -1.78
N LEU A 28 16.19 29.74 -1.75
CA LEU A 28 14.78 29.43 -1.84
C LEU A 28 14.00 29.86 -0.59
N GLU A 29 14.49 29.57 0.60
CA GLU A 29 13.79 29.93 1.85
C GLU A 29 13.71 31.46 2.02
N LYS A 30 14.75 32.19 1.63
CA LYS A 30 14.74 33.68 1.65
C LYS A 30 13.70 34.22 0.66
N TYR A 31 13.71 33.73 -0.57
CA TYR A 31 12.73 34.14 -1.58
C TYR A 31 11.30 33.90 -1.13
N ILE A 32 11.02 32.71 -0.58
CA ILE A 32 9.68 32.35 -0.08
C ILE A 32 9.28 33.26 1.10
N THR A 33 10.21 33.52 2.04
CA THR A 33 9.95 34.41 3.17
C THR A 33 9.61 35.84 2.71
N SER A 34 10.38 36.38 1.76
CA SER A 34 10.08 37.69 1.17
C SER A 34 8.71 37.73 0.48
N SER A 35 8.37 36.67 -0.27
CA SER A 35 7.06 36.55 -0.92
C SER A 35 5.91 36.48 0.10
N TYR A 36 6.09 35.83 1.23
CA TYR A 36 5.09 35.82 2.30
C TYR A 36 4.96 37.17 3.03
N GLU A 37 6.04 37.93 3.16
CA GLU A 37 6.00 39.29 3.69
C GLU A 37 5.24 40.23 2.75
N GLU A 38 5.47 40.12 1.44
CA GLU A 38 4.72 40.86 0.42
C GLU A 38 3.24 40.51 0.44
N LEU A 39 2.92 39.22 0.51
CA LEU A 39 1.54 38.75 0.61
C LEU A 39 0.85 39.27 1.86
N ALA A 40 1.54 39.23 3.03
CA ALA A 40 1.00 39.74 4.28
C ALA A 40 0.66 41.24 4.20
N LYS A 41 1.53 42.04 3.58
CA LYS A 41 1.26 43.47 3.29
C LYS A 41 0.09 43.66 2.36
N TYR A 42 0.01 42.86 1.27
CA TYR A 42 -1.07 42.93 0.29
C TYR A 42 -2.45 42.64 0.86
N VAL A 43 -2.57 41.64 1.74
CA VAL A 43 -3.85 41.28 2.39
C VAL A 43 -4.12 42.05 3.69
N GLY A 44 -3.25 42.97 4.10
CA GLY A 44 -3.40 43.73 5.33
C GLY A 44 -3.29 42.89 6.61
N ALA A 45 -2.50 41.84 6.58
CA ALA A 45 -2.32 40.96 7.74
C ALA A 45 -1.58 41.71 8.88
N TYR A 46 -2.03 41.51 10.12
CA TYR A 46 -1.44 42.11 11.31
C TYR A 46 0.01 41.65 11.50
N GLU A 47 0.30 40.37 11.21
CA GLU A 47 1.62 39.76 11.37
C GLU A 47 1.81 38.63 10.34
N GLN A 48 3.01 38.49 9.81
CA GLN A 48 3.39 37.35 8.95
C GLN A 48 3.81 36.17 9.83
N LYS A 49 3.08 35.02 9.76
CA LYS A 49 3.33 33.81 10.54
C LYS A 49 3.56 32.57 9.68
N MET A 50 3.64 32.70 8.36
CA MET A 50 3.88 31.58 7.47
C MET A 50 5.37 31.33 7.32
N PHE A 51 5.79 30.10 7.56
CA PHE A 51 7.16 29.66 7.38
C PHE A 51 7.17 28.41 6.51
N MET A 52 8.06 28.37 5.55
CA MET A 52 8.31 27.18 4.73
C MET A 52 9.79 26.82 4.82
N LYS A 53 10.08 25.58 5.14
CA LYS A 53 11.42 25.03 5.17
C LYS A 53 11.49 23.78 4.31
N ARG A 54 12.68 23.45 3.82
CA ARG A 54 12.93 22.22 3.10
C ARG A 54 12.68 21.01 4.03
N GLU A 55 11.82 20.11 3.61
CA GLU A 55 11.53 18.87 4.34
C GLU A 55 12.47 17.74 3.91
N ASN A 56 12.56 17.44 2.62
CA ASN A 56 13.35 16.31 2.13
C ASN A 56 14.23 16.67 0.93
N ILE A 57 15.38 16.00 0.83
CA ILE A 57 16.18 15.89 -0.39
C ILE A 57 16.22 14.41 -0.77
N ALA A 58 15.78 14.10 -1.98
CA ALA A 58 15.71 12.75 -2.52
C ALA A 58 16.35 12.70 -3.91
N ASN A 59 16.99 11.58 -4.27
CA ASN A 59 17.54 11.39 -5.62
C ASN A 59 16.55 10.82 -6.61
N LYS A 60 15.50 10.14 -6.12
CA LYS A 60 14.39 9.62 -6.93
C LYS A 60 13.06 9.84 -6.23
N GLY A 61 12.01 10.03 -7.01
CA GLY A 61 10.64 10.12 -6.52
C GLY A 61 9.63 9.65 -7.56
N ILE A 62 8.58 8.96 -7.11
CA ILE A 62 7.44 8.53 -7.92
C ILE A 62 6.18 9.06 -7.26
N TRP A 63 5.40 9.85 -8.01
CA TRP A 63 4.11 10.40 -7.56
C TRP A 63 2.99 9.75 -8.36
N THR A 64 2.16 8.94 -7.72
CA THR A 64 1.01 8.27 -8.36
C THR A 64 -0.25 9.12 -8.32
N ALA A 65 -0.40 9.96 -7.29
CA ALA A 65 -1.52 10.89 -7.13
C ALA A 65 -1.22 11.90 -6.01
N LYS A 66 -2.12 12.87 -5.79
CA LYS A 66 -2.06 13.78 -4.65
C LYS A 66 -1.98 13.00 -3.33
N LYS A 67 -1.01 13.30 -2.49
CA LYS A 67 -0.72 12.62 -1.21
C LYS A 67 -0.31 11.14 -1.34
N ARG A 68 0.04 10.67 -2.54
CA ARG A 68 0.48 9.29 -2.80
C ARG A 68 1.79 9.33 -3.56
N TYR A 69 2.89 9.11 -2.84
CA TYR A 69 4.24 9.17 -3.41
C TYR A 69 5.25 8.30 -2.67
N ILE A 70 6.36 8.07 -3.35
CA ILE A 70 7.54 7.39 -2.81
C ILE A 70 8.75 8.27 -3.09
N LEU A 71 9.58 8.49 -2.08
CA LEU A 71 10.85 9.21 -2.22
C LEU A 71 11.99 8.35 -1.70
N ASN A 72 13.12 8.37 -2.39
CA ASN A 72 14.38 7.80 -1.93
C ASN A 72 15.19 8.93 -1.27
N VAL A 73 15.00 9.11 0.04
CA VAL A 73 15.40 10.29 0.81
C VAL A 73 16.82 10.17 1.32
N TRP A 74 17.65 11.14 1.01
CA TRP A 74 19.01 11.31 1.54
C TRP A 74 19.10 12.25 2.74
N ASP A 75 18.19 13.22 2.83
CA ASP A 75 18.13 14.18 3.94
C ASP A 75 16.67 14.50 4.27
N SER A 76 16.29 14.40 5.53
CA SER A 76 14.97 14.76 6.03
C SER A 76 15.11 15.77 7.15
N GLU A 77 14.64 17.01 6.93
CA GLU A 77 14.67 18.10 7.91
C GLU A 77 16.07 18.37 8.52
N GLY A 78 17.15 18.22 7.70
CA GLY A 78 18.53 18.38 8.13
C GLY A 78 19.20 17.11 8.68
N VAL A 79 18.44 16.03 8.90
CA VAL A 79 19.00 14.72 9.27
C VAL A 79 19.47 13.99 8.02
N ARG A 80 20.77 13.83 7.87
CA ARG A 80 21.41 13.14 6.75
C ARG A 80 21.51 11.65 6.99
N TYR A 81 21.19 10.87 5.95
CA TYR A 81 21.34 9.42 5.98
C TYR A 81 22.62 9.00 5.27
N GLU A 82 23.26 7.95 5.76
CA GLU A 82 24.42 7.35 5.08
C GLU A 82 24.01 6.59 3.81
N LYS A 83 22.83 5.98 3.84
CA LYS A 83 22.15 5.34 2.72
C LYS A 83 20.74 5.91 2.62
N PRO A 84 20.19 6.06 1.42
CA PRO A 84 18.86 6.64 1.28
C PRO A 84 17.80 5.78 1.95
N LYS A 85 16.80 6.43 2.54
CA LYS A 85 15.65 5.77 3.15
C LYS A 85 14.39 6.01 2.32
N LEU A 86 13.56 4.97 2.16
CA LEU A 86 12.27 5.11 1.51
C LEU A 86 11.28 5.85 2.41
N LYS A 87 10.78 6.99 1.92
CA LYS A 87 9.63 7.69 2.47
C LYS A 87 8.42 7.35 1.61
N ILE A 88 7.44 6.68 2.19
CA ILE A 88 6.23 6.19 1.50
C ILE A 88 5.02 6.88 2.12
N MET A 89 4.21 7.53 1.28
CA MET A 89 3.02 8.26 1.71
C MET A 89 1.78 7.79 0.94
N GLY A 90 0.71 7.48 1.69
CA GLY A 90 -0.63 7.19 1.15
C GLY A 90 -0.77 5.89 0.35
N LEU A 91 0.28 5.08 0.26
CA LEU A 91 0.28 3.81 -0.47
C LEU A 91 -0.06 2.63 0.44
N GLU A 92 -0.41 1.52 -0.17
CA GLU A 92 -0.83 0.29 0.49
C GLU A 92 0.23 -0.29 1.43
N ALA A 93 1.51 -0.05 1.16
CA ALA A 93 2.65 -0.43 2.02
C ALA A 93 2.59 0.11 3.46
N VAL A 94 1.85 1.20 3.69
CA VAL A 94 1.73 1.84 5.02
C VAL A 94 0.30 1.79 5.58
N LYS A 95 -0.67 1.28 4.81
CA LYS A 95 -2.08 1.20 5.26
C LYS A 95 -2.31 -0.01 6.16
N SER A 96 -2.95 0.20 7.30
CA SER A 96 -3.36 -0.88 8.20
C SER A 96 -4.40 -1.82 7.59
N SER A 97 -5.10 -1.38 6.54
CA SER A 97 -6.09 -2.17 5.81
C SER A 97 -5.50 -3.16 4.80
N THR A 98 -4.19 -3.12 4.56
CA THR A 98 -3.46 -4.08 3.72
C THR A 98 -3.00 -5.26 4.56
N PRO A 99 -3.06 -6.51 4.07
CA PRO A 99 -2.56 -7.69 4.77
C PRO A 99 -1.09 -7.53 5.19
N ALA A 100 -0.70 -8.12 6.32
CA ALA A 100 0.63 -7.93 6.91
C ALA A 100 1.75 -8.36 5.95
N ALA A 101 1.64 -9.57 5.39
CA ALA A 101 2.60 -10.10 4.43
C ALA A 101 2.71 -9.20 3.19
N CYS A 102 1.57 -8.74 2.65
CA CYS A 102 1.57 -7.85 1.49
C CYS A 102 2.17 -6.47 1.78
N ARG A 103 2.00 -5.91 2.98
CA ARG A 103 2.64 -4.64 3.34
C ARG A 103 4.17 -4.72 3.30
N THR A 104 4.72 -5.81 3.81
CA THR A 104 6.16 -6.07 3.76
C THR A 104 6.61 -6.24 2.31
N ALA A 105 5.98 -7.15 1.57
CA ALA A 105 6.32 -7.40 0.17
C ALA A 105 6.18 -6.16 -0.73
N ILE A 106 5.15 -5.32 -0.54
CA ILE A 106 5.02 -4.06 -1.27
C ILE A 106 6.20 -3.14 -0.96
N ARG A 107 6.62 -3.01 0.30
CA ARG A 107 7.77 -2.18 0.68
C ARG A 107 9.06 -2.68 0.03
N ASP A 108 9.26 -3.99 0.01
CA ASP A 108 10.44 -4.61 -0.60
C ASP A 108 10.41 -4.45 -2.12
N ALA A 109 9.25 -4.65 -2.77
CA ALA A 109 9.05 -4.36 -4.19
C ALA A 109 9.36 -2.89 -4.53
N LEU A 110 8.91 -1.94 -3.71
CA LEU A 110 9.21 -0.52 -3.88
C LEU A 110 10.72 -0.24 -3.76
N THR A 111 11.42 -0.95 -2.88
CA THR A 111 12.87 -0.85 -2.78
C THR A 111 13.56 -1.34 -4.07
N VAL A 112 13.06 -2.42 -4.66
CA VAL A 112 13.54 -2.93 -5.95
C VAL A 112 13.26 -1.90 -7.07
N ILE A 113 12.02 -1.40 -7.18
CA ILE A 113 11.60 -0.41 -8.20
C ILE A 113 12.44 0.88 -8.10
N MET A 114 12.77 1.33 -6.90
CA MET A 114 13.55 2.56 -6.72
C MET A 114 15.05 2.39 -7.02
N ASN A 115 15.59 1.18 -6.92
CA ASN A 115 17.05 0.95 -6.98
C ASN A 115 17.51 0.04 -8.13
N LYS A 116 16.58 -0.66 -8.80
CA LYS A 116 16.88 -1.61 -9.88
C LYS A 116 16.05 -1.29 -11.13
N ASP A 117 15.98 -2.23 -12.05
CA ASP A 117 15.27 -2.19 -13.33
C ASP A 117 13.93 -2.93 -13.31
N GLU A 118 13.23 -2.89 -14.43
CA GLU A 118 11.93 -3.53 -14.64
C GLU A 118 12.02 -5.06 -14.51
N ASP A 119 13.05 -5.68 -15.08
CA ASP A 119 13.23 -7.14 -15.01
C ASP A 119 13.38 -7.64 -13.57
N ALA A 120 14.14 -6.91 -12.75
CA ALA A 120 14.29 -7.23 -11.32
C ALA A 120 12.97 -7.07 -10.56
N ALA A 121 12.15 -6.06 -10.89
CA ALA A 121 10.84 -5.86 -10.30
C ALA A 121 9.86 -6.98 -10.70
N GLN A 122 9.83 -7.37 -11.98
CA GLN A 122 9.02 -8.48 -12.48
C GLN A 122 9.41 -9.81 -11.84
N LYS A 123 10.72 -10.05 -11.71
CA LYS A 123 11.22 -11.24 -11.00
C LYS A 123 10.76 -11.27 -9.56
N PHE A 124 10.89 -10.16 -8.83
CA PHE A 124 10.40 -10.07 -7.43
C PHE A 124 8.90 -10.39 -7.32
N ILE A 125 8.09 -9.88 -8.25
CA ILE A 125 6.64 -10.14 -8.28
C ILE A 125 6.36 -11.62 -8.51
N ALA A 126 7.09 -12.27 -9.43
CA ALA A 126 6.94 -13.70 -9.71
C ALA A 126 7.35 -14.56 -8.50
N ASP A 127 8.51 -14.28 -7.91
CA ASP A 127 9.01 -14.99 -6.72
C ASP A 127 8.02 -14.86 -5.55
N PHE A 128 7.50 -13.66 -5.30
CA PHE A 128 6.50 -13.46 -4.23
C PHE A 128 5.15 -14.12 -4.54
N ARG A 129 4.74 -14.25 -5.82
CA ARG A 129 3.52 -14.99 -6.19
C ARG A 129 3.62 -16.46 -5.78
N GLU A 130 4.78 -17.08 -5.98
CA GLU A 130 5.01 -18.47 -5.56
C GLU A 130 4.97 -18.61 -4.03
N GLU A 131 5.69 -17.73 -3.32
CA GLU A 131 5.72 -17.70 -1.87
C GLU A 131 4.32 -17.49 -1.27
N PHE A 132 3.52 -16.60 -1.86
CA PHE A 132 2.21 -16.17 -1.36
C PHE A 132 1.24 -17.33 -1.14
N THR A 133 1.30 -18.37 -1.96
CA THR A 133 0.43 -19.55 -1.86
C THR A 133 0.73 -20.41 -0.63
N SER A 134 1.93 -20.26 -0.05
CA SER A 134 2.37 -21.01 1.14
C SER A 134 2.16 -20.25 2.44
N LEU A 135 1.81 -18.95 2.37
CA LEU A 135 1.62 -18.11 3.55
C LEU A 135 0.35 -18.48 4.33
N PRO A 136 0.36 -18.30 5.67
CA PRO A 136 -0.85 -18.45 6.48
C PRO A 136 -1.99 -17.58 5.97
N ILE A 137 -3.21 -18.13 5.95
CA ILE A 137 -4.42 -17.41 5.48
C ILE A 137 -4.61 -16.11 6.26
N GLU A 138 -4.28 -16.10 7.54
CA GLU A 138 -4.36 -14.94 8.40
C GLU A 138 -3.47 -13.78 7.94
N ASP A 139 -2.29 -14.07 7.38
CA ASP A 139 -1.30 -13.06 6.98
C ASP A 139 -1.60 -12.44 5.62
N ILE A 140 -2.35 -13.16 4.77
CA ILE A 140 -2.79 -12.69 3.45
C ILE A 140 -4.19 -12.08 3.47
N SER A 141 -4.95 -12.22 4.56
CA SER A 141 -6.32 -11.73 4.69
C SER A 141 -6.40 -10.24 4.96
N PHE A 142 -7.40 -9.56 4.38
CA PHE A 142 -7.60 -8.13 4.54
C PHE A 142 -8.15 -7.77 5.91
N PRO A 143 -7.45 -6.96 6.74
CA PRO A 143 -8.01 -6.44 7.96
C PRO A 143 -9.03 -5.32 7.68
N ARG A 144 -10.19 -5.36 8.36
CA ARG A 144 -11.26 -4.35 8.29
C ARG A 144 -11.98 -4.19 9.64
N GLY A 145 -12.57 -3.03 9.85
CA GLY A 145 -13.57 -2.85 10.92
C GLY A 145 -14.94 -3.33 10.43
N CYS A 146 -15.63 -4.12 11.26
CA CYS A 146 -16.97 -4.62 10.97
C CYS A 146 -18.02 -3.73 11.65
N ASN A 147 -18.52 -2.73 10.94
CA ASN A 147 -19.51 -1.78 11.47
C ASN A 147 -20.88 -1.99 10.85
N ASN A 148 -21.92 -1.69 11.63
CA ASN A 148 -23.32 -1.80 11.21
C ASN A 148 -23.75 -3.24 10.85
N LEU A 149 -23.24 -4.25 11.55
CA LEU A 149 -23.53 -5.65 11.28
C LEU A 149 -25.04 -5.94 11.27
N ASN A 150 -25.77 -5.41 12.27
CA ASN A 150 -27.22 -5.57 12.40
C ASN A 150 -28.02 -4.88 11.28
N LYS A 151 -27.53 -3.73 10.76
CA LYS A 151 -28.16 -3.04 9.63
C LYS A 151 -28.19 -3.88 8.37
N TRP A 152 -27.16 -4.68 8.16
CA TRP A 152 -26.98 -5.48 6.97
C TRP A 152 -27.52 -6.91 7.11
N ALA A 153 -27.80 -7.37 8.32
CA ALA A 153 -28.40 -8.69 8.55
C ALA A 153 -29.83 -8.74 8.03
N HIS A 154 -30.18 -9.85 7.37
CA HIS A 154 -31.53 -10.08 6.85
C HIS A 154 -32.00 -11.48 7.23
N PRO A 155 -33.21 -11.61 7.84
CA PRO A 155 -33.69 -12.90 8.38
C PRO A 155 -33.81 -14.02 7.35
N ALA A 156 -34.26 -13.71 6.12
CA ALA A 156 -34.48 -14.70 5.09
C ALA A 156 -33.26 -15.03 4.22
N THR A 157 -32.34 -14.05 4.00
CA THR A 157 -31.23 -14.18 3.04
C THR A 157 -29.86 -14.01 3.68
N LEU A 158 -29.78 -13.99 5.01
CA LEU A 158 -28.61 -13.72 5.86
C LEU A 158 -28.10 -12.27 5.75
N TYR A 159 -28.10 -11.66 4.58
CA TYR A 159 -27.66 -10.28 4.37
C TYR A 159 -28.48 -9.58 3.28
N SER A 160 -28.51 -8.25 3.33
CA SER A 160 -29.22 -7.40 2.36
C SER A 160 -28.38 -7.16 1.09
N LYS A 161 -29.04 -6.80 -0.02
CA LYS A 161 -28.36 -6.39 -1.26
C LYS A 161 -27.50 -5.14 -0.98
N GLY A 162 -26.27 -5.14 -1.52
CA GLY A 162 -25.32 -4.02 -1.33
C GLY A 162 -24.49 -4.10 -0.04
N THR A 163 -24.61 -5.18 0.74
CA THR A 163 -23.77 -5.40 1.92
C THR A 163 -22.27 -5.37 1.56
N PRO A 164 -21.44 -4.60 2.26
CA PRO A 164 -19.99 -4.61 2.05
C PRO A 164 -19.42 -6.02 2.21
N ILE A 165 -18.45 -6.39 1.36
CA ILE A 165 -17.93 -7.76 1.27
C ILE A 165 -17.46 -8.33 2.61
N HIS A 166 -16.74 -7.56 3.41
CA HIS A 166 -16.24 -7.98 4.73
C HIS A 166 -17.36 -8.17 5.75
N VAL A 167 -18.43 -7.35 5.68
CA VAL A 167 -19.62 -7.51 6.53
C VAL A 167 -20.41 -8.73 6.12
N ARG A 168 -20.55 -8.97 4.81
CA ARG A 168 -21.15 -10.21 4.27
C ARG A 168 -20.41 -11.43 4.79
N GLY A 169 -19.08 -11.44 4.68
CA GLY A 169 -18.25 -12.51 5.24
C GLY A 169 -18.44 -12.72 6.74
N ALA A 170 -18.63 -11.64 7.52
CA ALA A 170 -18.88 -11.72 8.96
C ALA A 170 -20.25 -12.34 9.30
N LEU A 171 -21.31 -11.97 8.57
CA LEU A 171 -22.64 -12.57 8.73
C LEU A 171 -22.62 -14.08 8.38
N LEU A 172 -21.93 -14.46 7.31
CA LEU A 172 -21.73 -15.87 6.92
C LEU A 172 -20.95 -16.63 7.99
N TYR A 173 -19.86 -16.07 8.49
CA TYR A 173 -19.09 -16.66 9.58
C TYR A 173 -19.97 -16.91 10.81
N ASN A 174 -20.73 -15.92 11.26
CA ASN A 174 -21.62 -16.05 12.42
C ASN A 174 -22.69 -17.11 12.19
N PHE A 175 -23.26 -17.20 11.00
CA PHE A 175 -24.24 -18.22 10.64
C PHE A 175 -23.65 -19.63 10.69
N HIS A 176 -22.51 -19.86 10.00
CA HIS A 176 -21.88 -21.19 9.95
C HIS A 176 -21.32 -21.61 11.30
N ASN A 177 -20.78 -20.66 12.09
CA ASN A 177 -20.32 -20.90 13.45
C ASN A 177 -21.47 -21.41 14.35
N LYS A 178 -22.66 -20.79 14.27
CA LYS A 178 -23.84 -21.24 15.00
C LYS A 178 -24.33 -22.60 14.50
N LYS A 179 -24.44 -22.78 13.18
CA LYS A 179 -24.87 -24.01 12.53
C LYS A 179 -24.02 -25.21 12.91
N ASN A 180 -22.69 -25.02 12.93
CA ASN A 180 -21.72 -26.06 13.24
C ASN A 180 -21.43 -26.20 14.76
N LYS A 181 -22.15 -25.46 15.63
CA LYS A 181 -21.98 -25.46 17.09
C LYS A 181 -20.55 -25.17 17.58
N LEU A 182 -19.82 -24.31 16.85
CA LEU A 182 -18.40 -24.02 17.12
C LEU A 182 -18.18 -22.76 17.99
N LYS A 183 -19.21 -22.20 18.61
CA LYS A 183 -19.13 -20.99 19.44
C LYS A 183 -18.15 -21.12 20.62
N HIS A 184 -17.92 -22.35 21.11
CA HIS A 184 -16.97 -22.63 22.19
C HIS A 184 -15.52 -22.42 21.76
N LYS A 185 -15.23 -22.59 20.44
CA LYS A 185 -13.89 -22.46 19.88
C LYS A 185 -13.69 -21.09 19.22
N TYR A 186 -14.72 -20.62 18.54
CA TYR A 186 -14.68 -19.38 17.76
C TYR A 186 -15.77 -18.41 18.26
N PRO A 187 -15.42 -17.26 18.85
CA PRO A 187 -16.40 -16.27 19.25
C PRO A 187 -17.13 -15.70 18.03
N LEU A 188 -18.38 -15.28 18.22
CA LEU A 188 -19.14 -14.60 17.18
C LEU A 188 -18.59 -13.19 16.96
N ILE A 189 -18.54 -12.77 15.71
CA ILE A 189 -18.18 -11.40 15.35
C ILE A 189 -19.30 -10.46 15.80
N GLN A 190 -18.90 -9.41 16.54
CA GLN A 190 -19.77 -8.35 17.03
C GLN A 190 -19.62 -7.08 16.19
N ASP A 191 -20.58 -6.15 16.34
CA ASP A 191 -20.50 -4.84 15.71
C ASP A 191 -19.33 -4.03 16.26
N GLY A 192 -18.58 -3.34 15.38
CA GLY A 192 -17.40 -2.55 15.75
C GLY A 192 -16.09 -3.34 15.86
N GLU A 193 -16.12 -4.67 15.80
CA GLU A 193 -14.90 -5.46 15.92
C GLU A 193 -13.98 -5.38 14.70
N LYS A 194 -12.68 -5.57 14.93
CA LYS A 194 -11.70 -5.75 13.87
C LYS A 194 -11.73 -7.19 13.39
N ILE A 195 -11.91 -7.36 12.10
CA ILE A 195 -11.96 -8.66 11.43
C ILE A 195 -10.92 -8.74 10.32
N LYS A 196 -10.67 -9.95 9.86
CA LYS A 196 -9.97 -10.24 8.62
C LYS A 196 -10.94 -10.91 7.64
N PHE A 197 -10.79 -10.68 6.33
CA PHE A 197 -11.54 -11.41 5.33
C PHE A 197 -10.66 -11.91 4.19
N VAL A 198 -11.06 -13.00 3.58
CA VAL A 198 -10.37 -13.63 2.45
C VAL A 198 -11.39 -13.99 1.36
N TYR A 199 -10.95 -13.90 0.11
CA TYR A 199 -11.73 -14.35 -1.03
C TYR A 199 -11.72 -15.87 -1.14
N LEU A 200 -12.84 -16.43 -1.60
CA LEU A 200 -13.04 -17.86 -1.81
C LEU A 200 -13.40 -18.16 -3.26
N LYS A 201 -12.85 -19.24 -3.80
CA LYS A 201 -13.29 -19.82 -5.07
C LYS A 201 -14.72 -20.37 -4.94
N THR A 202 -15.50 -20.22 -6.01
CA THR A 202 -16.85 -20.81 -6.12
C THR A 202 -16.88 -21.79 -7.29
N PRO A 203 -17.66 -22.88 -7.17
CA PRO A 203 -18.54 -23.28 -6.06
C PRO A 203 -17.77 -23.79 -4.84
N ASN A 204 -18.32 -23.56 -3.63
CA ASN A 204 -17.79 -24.05 -2.37
C ASN A 204 -18.91 -24.41 -1.38
N LYS A 205 -18.56 -24.95 -0.20
CA LYS A 205 -19.51 -25.44 0.80
C LYS A 205 -20.49 -24.40 1.36
N ILE A 206 -20.12 -23.11 1.31
CA ILE A 206 -20.96 -22.02 1.83
C ILE A 206 -21.69 -21.25 0.72
N GLY A 207 -21.43 -21.57 -0.57
CA GLY A 207 -22.07 -20.92 -1.71
C GLY A 207 -21.69 -19.46 -1.93
N GLU A 208 -20.59 -18.97 -1.31
CA GLU A 208 -20.21 -17.58 -1.29
C GLU A 208 -18.71 -17.36 -1.56
N ASN A 209 -18.36 -16.20 -2.12
CA ASN A 209 -17.00 -15.90 -2.54
C ASN A 209 -16.15 -15.18 -1.47
N VAL A 210 -16.59 -15.16 -0.21
CA VAL A 210 -15.90 -14.49 0.89
C VAL A 210 -16.23 -15.16 2.22
N ILE A 211 -15.25 -15.16 3.12
CA ILE A 211 -15.44 -15.44 4.54
C ILE A 211 -14.64 -14.43 5.37
N SER A 212 -15.21 -13.97 6.48
CA SER A 212 -14.50 -13.17 7.47
C SER A 212 -14.29 -13.97 8.75
N PHE A 213 -13.33 -13.55 9.55
CA PHE A 213 -13.01 -14.17 10.85
C PHE A 213 -12.32 -13.13 11.74
N LEU A 214 -12.18 -13.41 13.02
CA LEU A 214 -11.52 -12.51 13.97
C LEU A 214 -9.99 -12.58 13.85
N SER A 215 -9.35 -13.46 14.60
CA SER A 215 -7.91 -13.63 14.61
C SER A 215 -7.45 -14.88 13.86
N THR A 216 -8.18 -15.98 14.01
CA THR A 216 -7.84 -17.31 13.48
C THR A 216 -8.84 -17.74 12.44
N PHE A 217 -8.35 -18.27 11.33
CA PHE A 217 -9.20 -18.82 10.27
C PHE A 217 -9.94 -20.07 10.76
N PRO A 218 -11.27 -20.20 10.48
CA PRO A 218 -12.07 -21.32 10.97
C PRO A 218 -11.88 -22.57 10.10
N HIS A 219 -10.79 -23.30 10.28
CA HIS A 219 -10.45 -24.51 9.51
C HIS A 219 -11.56 -25.57 9.52
N GLU A 220 -12.36 -25.68 10.59
CA GLU A 220 -13.49 -26.61 10.71
C GLU A 220 -14.61 -26.32 9.70
N PHE A 221 -14.63 -25.15 9.09
CA PHE A 221 -15.56 -24.88 7.97
C PHE A 221 -15.15 -25.65 6.69
N GLY A 222 -13.89 -26.15 6.63
CA GLY A 222 -13.34 -26.90 5.51
C GLY A 222 -13.22 -26.05 4.25
N LEU A 223 -12.85 -24.77 4.42
CA LEU A 223 -12.71 -23.80 3.35
C LEU A 223 -11.26 -23.54 2.94
N ASP A 224 -10.28 -24.18 3.58
CA ASP A 224 -8.86 -23.97 3.35
C ASP A 224 -8.48 -24.10 1.86
N LYS A 225 -8.95 -25.18 1.22
CA LYS A 225 -8.70 -25.45 -0.21
C LYS A 225 -9.52 -24.57 -1.15
N GLN A 226 -10.44 -23.79 -0.61
CA GLN A 226 -11.31 -22.90 -1.37
C GLN A 226 -10.82 -21.44 -1.34
N VAL A 227 -9.74 -21.15 -0.65
CA VAL A 227 -9.14 -19.80 -0.67
C VAL A 227 -8.70 -19.48 -2.10
N ASP A 228 -9.14 -18.34 -2.60
CA ASP A 228 -8.76 -17.83 -3.92
C ASP A 228 -7.46 -17.03 -3.82
N TYR A 229 -6.34 -17.73 -3.80
CA TYR A 229 -5.02 -17.13 -3.70
C TYR A 229 -4.72 -16.19 -4.87
N ASP A 230 -5.20 -16.49 -6.08
CA ASP A 230 -4.94 -15.65 -7.26
C ASP A 230 -5.66 -14.31 -7.14
N LEU A 231 -6.95 -14.32 -6.79
CA LEU A 231 -7.71 -13.11 -6.56
C LEU A 231 -7.18 -12.34 -5.34
N GLN A 232 -6.82 -13.06 -4.27
CA GLN A 232 -6.26 -12.47 -3.05
C GLN A 232 -4.93 -11.77 -3.35
N PHE A 233 -4.01 -12.42 -4.08
CA PHE A 233 -2.75 -11.86 -4.53
C PHE A 233 -2.96 -10.62 -5.41
N SER A 234 -3.83 -10.75 -6.41
CA SER A 234 -4.17 -9.64 -7.31
C SER A 234 -4.62 -8.41 -6.54
N LYS A 235 -5.59 -8.56 -5.62
CA LYS A 235 -6.19 -7.45 -4.87
C LYS A 235 -5.29 -6.86 -3.79
N SER A 236 -4.48 -7.70 -3.14
CA SER A 236 -3.69 -7.26 -1.98
C SER A 236 -2.28 -6.78 -2.32
N PHE A 237 -1.71 -7.25 -3.43
CA PHE A 237 -0.33 -6.97 -3.83
C PHE A 237 -0.20 -6.46 -5.26
N LEU A 238 -0.70 -7.19 -6.27
CA LEU A 238 -0.42 -6.89 -7.68
C LEU A 238 -1.04 -5.57 -8.13
N GLU A 239 -2.33 -5.34 -7.87
CA GLU A 239 -3.02 -4.10 -8.25
C GLU A 239 -2.34 -2.84 -7.63
N PRO A 240 -2.00 -2.82 -6.32
CA PRO A 240 -1.21 -1.73 -5.73
C PRO A 240 0.14 -1.47 -6.41
N ILE A 241 0.89 -2.51 -6.73
CA ILE A 241 2.20 -2.39 -7.39
C ILE A 241 2.03 -1.95 -8.85
N LYS A 242 1.04 -2.47 -9.56
CA LYS A 242 0.73 -2.10 -10.94
C LYS A 242 0.52 -0.59 -11.10
N VAL A 243 -0.24 0.04 -10.21
CA VAL A 243 -0.47 1.50 -10.25
C VAL A 243 0.86 2.27 -10.20
N ILE A 244 1.83 1.78 -9.44
CA ILE A 244 3.13 2.42 -9.28
C ILE A 244 4.00 2.19 -10.53
N MET A 245 4.07 0.95 -11.01
CA MET A 245 4.83 0.57 -12.19
C MET A 245 4.29 1.25 -13.46
N ASP A 246 2.97 1.30 -13.65
CA ASP A 246 2.33 2.01 -14.77
C ASP A 246 2.69 3.51 -14.79
N THR A 247 2.87 4.15 -13.62
CA THR A 247 3.27 5.56 -13.52
C THR A 247 4.66 5.82 -14.11
N ILE A 248 5.56 4.84 -14.09
CA ILE A 248 6.91 4.91 -14.65
C ILE A 248 7.05 4.18 -15.98
N GLY A 249 5.95 3.73 -16.58
CA GLY A 249 5.91 3.03 -17.87
C GLY A 249 6.33 1.55 -17.80
N TRP A 250 6.46 0.96 -16.60
CA TRP A 250 6.83 -0.44 -16.40
C TRP A 250 5.59 -1.34 -16.33
N LYS A 251 5.77 -2.62 -16.67
CA LYS A 251 4.75 -3.66 -16.56
C LYS A 251 5.07 -4.63 -15.43
N PRO A 252 4.08 -5.03 -14.61
CA PRO A 252 4.33 -5.95 -13.48
C PRO A 252 4.64 -7.39 -13.93
N GLU A 253 4.26 -7.77 -15.14
CA GLU A 253 4.47 -9.10 -15.72
C GLU A 253 4.98 -8.96 -17.16
N LYS A 254 5.80 -9.90 -17.59
CA LYS A 254 6.26 -9.96 -18.98
C LYS A 254 5.07 -10.19 -19.90
N VAL A 255 4.83 -9.26 -20.81
CA VAL A 255 3.87 -9.48 -21.89
C VAL A 255 4.50 -10.47 -22.86
N ALA A 256 3.86 -11.62 -23.05
CA ALA A 256 4.26 -12.53 -24.12
C ALA A 256 4.05 -11.79 -25.45
N ASN A 257 5.15 -11.30 -26.05
CA ASN A 257 5.10 -10.73 -27.38
C ASN A 257 4.90 -11.88 -28.37
N LEU A 258 3.78 -11.86 -29.07
CA LEU A 258 3.49 -12.81 -30.17
C LEU A 258 4.58 -12.77 -31.27
N GLU A 259 5.38 -11.70 -31.35
CA GLU A 259 6.53 -11.59 -32.26
C GLU A 259 7.58 -12.67 -32.04
N PHE A 260 7.71 -13.24 -30.84
CA PHE A 260 8.59 -14.39 -30.56
C PHE A 260 8.08 -15.73 -31.12
N LEU A 261 6.80 -15.80 -31.54
CA LEU A 261 6.22 -17.01 -32.14
C LEU A 261 6.29 -17.02 -33.66
N PHE A 262 6.69 -15.91 -34.28
CA PHE A 262 6.74 -15.76 -35.75
C PHE A 262 8.12 -15.25 -36.27
N GLY A 263 9.14 -15.23 -35.43
CA GLY A 263 10.52 -14.88 -35.78
C GLY A 263 11.37 -16.12 -36.09
#